data_48af69d0bd0797a7ffba1c43bcbc7fdb
#
_entry.id   48af69d0bd0797a7ffba1c43bcbc7fdb
#
_cell.length_a   1.000
_cell.length_b   1.000
_cell.length_c   1.000
_cell.angle_alpha   90.00
_cell.angle_beta   90.00
_cell.angle_gamma   90.00
#
_symmetry.space_group_name_H-M   'P 1'
#
loop_
_entity.id
_entity.type
_entity.pdbx_description
1 polymer ?
#
loop_
_entity_poly.entity_id
_entity_poly.type
_entity_poly.pdbx_seq_one_letter_code
_entity_poly.pdbx_strand_id
1 'polypeptide(L)'
;MIKTILPGKTIGIIGGGQLGRMLAMSAKEMGYKIAILDPSDMCCAKIFSDVFIKANFDDFEKVEELCKHSDVITFEFENIDADALSKLEKKYNFVQSSEVLRITQHRYYEKEFARGLNIPTVDYIHIEDNTDVEIDKVYLMKTLRFGYDGKGQKKISKKEEIEKQTILEELIELDKEISVVAVKDKYEVQIIAVVENEHRNNILYRSKVPTSATTEQESLAIEYTKKILDNIEYYGVLTVEFFISNGKVIFNEIAPRVHNSGHITMQSATKSQFRAHVEAICGLRVGKIENRETTLYNILGQDEDYFKNLITKKQGYLHFYEKEARENRKIGHINFYGDVHLGGYDE
;
A
#
# COMPACT_ATOMS: atom_id res chain seq x y z
N MET A 1 6.92 7.28 23.31
CA MET A 1 5.52 7.71 23.06
C MET A 1 5.51 8.72 21.92
N ILE A 2 4.64 8.53 20.94
CA ILE A 2 4.46 9.46 19.82
C ILE A 2 4.03 10.86 20.31
N LYS A 3 4.70 11.89 19.80
CA LYS A 3 4.36 13.29 20.12
C LYS A 3 3.10 13.72 19.37
N THR A 4 2.29 14.58 19.98
CA THR A 4 1.19 15.22 19.26
C THR A 4 1.73 16.39 18.44
N ILE A 5 1.51 16.32 17.12
CA ILE A 5 1.88 17.34 16.15
C ILE A 5 0.62 18.05 15.71
N LEU A 6 0.48 19.34 16.04
CA LEU A 6 -0.72 20.12 15.75
C LEU A 6 -0.66 20.77 14.34
N PRO A 7 -1.81 21.14 13.75
CA PRO A 7 -1.87 21.94 12.53
C PRO A 7 -0.97 23.19 12.60
N GLY A 8 -0.44 23.61 11.45
CA GLY A 8 0.59 24.64 11.34
C GLY A 8 2.03 24.08 11.34
N LYS A 9 2.22 22.85 11.81
CA LYS A 9 3.47 22.10 11.75
C LYS A 9 3.65 21.44 10.39
N THR A 10 4.86 20.91 10.11
CA THR A 10 5.23 20.35 8.81
C THR A 10 5.30 18.83 8.84
N ILE A 11 4.63 18.19 7.89
CA ILE A 11 4.75 16.76 7.61
C ILE A 11 5.70 16.59 6.42
N GLY A 12 6.77 15.81 6.61
CA GLY A 12 7.67 15.39 5.55
C GLY A 12 7.17 14.09 4.90
N ILE A 13 7.15 14.06 3.57
CA ILE A 13 6.73 12.90 2.79
C ILE A 13 7.87 12.49 1.87
N ILE A 14 8.39 11.27 2.03
CA ILE A 14 9.34 10.67 1.08
C ILE A 14 8.52 10.03 -0.03
N GLY A 15 8.63 10.58 -1.24
CA GLY A 15 7.85 10.19 -2.41
C GLY A 15 6.71 11.16 -2.74
N GLY A 16 6.64 11.52 -4.03
CA GLY A 16 5.67 12.49 -4.56
C GLY A 16 4.70 11.90 -5.58
N GLY A 17 4.46 10.59 -5.55
CA GLY A 17 3.50 9.91 -6.41
C GLY A 17 2.03 10.16 -5.99
N GLN A 18 1.10 9.35 -6.49
CA GLN A 18 -0.33 9.53 -6.21
C GLN A 18 -0.68 9.37 -4.73
N LEU A 19 0.00 8.47 -4.01
CA LEU A 19 -0.24 8.28 -2.58
C LEU A 19 0.24 9.49 -1.78
N GLY A 20 1.45 9.99 -2.09
CA GLY A 20 2.00 11.23 -1.53
C GLY A 20 1.12 12.44 -1.84
N ARG A 21 0.57 12.55 -3.06
CA ARG A 21 -0.39 13.59 -3.44
C ARG A 21 -1.63 13.58 -2.53
N MET A 22 -2.26 12.42 -2.36
CA MET A 22 -3.48 12.32 -1.56
C MET A 22 -3.21 12.48 -0.06
N LEU A 23 -2.04 12.05 0.44
CA LEU A 23 -1.58 12.37 1.80
C LEU A 23 -1.40 13.88 1.98
N ALA A 24 -0.71 14.55 1.05
CA ALA A 24 -0.50 15.99 1.09
C ALA A 24 -1.82 16.77 1.05
N MET A 25 -2.75 16.38 0.17
CA MET A 25 -4.10 16.98 0.11
C MET A 25 -4.82 16.87 1.45
N SER A 26 -4.85 15.66 2.03
CA SER A 26 -5.52 15.43 3.32
C SER A 26 -4.87 16.21 4.46
N ALA A 27 -3.54 16.28 4.48
CA ALA A 27 -2.82 17.05 5.49
C ALA A 27 -3.02 18.58 5.34
N LYS A 28 -3.06 19.08 4.11
CA LYS A 28 -3.38 20.49 3.81
C LYS A 28 -4.78 20.86 4.26
N GLU A 29 -5.78 20.01 4.02
CA GLU A 29 -7.15 20.19 4.52
C GLU A 29 -7.19 20.32 6.05
N MET A 30 -6.27 19.63 6.75
CA MET A 30 -6.13 19.73 8.22
C MET A 30 -5.29 20.93 8.67
N GLY A 31 -4.73 21.72 7.76
CA GLY A 31 -3.92 22.90 8.08
C GLY A 31 -2.43 22.61 8.36
N TYR A 32 -1.90 21.45 7.94
CA TYR A 32 -0.46 21.16 8.00
C TYR A 32 0.30 21.77 6.83
N LYS A 33 1.57 22.07 7.04
CA LYS A 33 2.55 22.32 5.97
C LYS A 33 3.12 20.99 5.49
N ILE A 34 3.57 20.98 4.23
CA ILE A 34 4.06 19.78 3.56
C ILE A 34 5.45 20.01 2.99
N ALA A 35 6.39 19.14 3.35
CA ALA A 35 7.68 19.02 2.68
C ALA A 35 7.70 17.69 1.90
N ILE A 36 8.15 17.69 0.64
CA ILE A 36 8.19 16.50 -0.21
C ILE A 36 9.60 16.33 -0.78
N LEU A 37 10.09 15.10 -0.78
CA LEU A 37 11.29 14.68 -1.50
C LEU A 37 10.89 13.69 -2.60
N ASP A 38 11.27 14.01 -3.86
CA ASP A 38 11.03 13.14 -5.02
C ASP A 38 12.07 13.42 -6.11
N PRO A 39 12.57 12.42 -6.87
CA PRO A 39 13.51 12.63 -7.94
C PRO A 39 12.93 13.40 -9.14
N SER A 40 11.62 13.43 -9.30
CA SER A 40 10.94 14.06 -10.43
C SER A 40 10.34 15.42 -10.09
N ASP A 41 10.74 16.45 -10.80
CA ASP A 41 10.08 17.76 -10.76
C ASP A 41 8.61 17.71 -11.23
N MET A 42 8.23 16.65 -11.92
CA MET A 42 6.89 16.42 -12.45
C MET A 42 6.08 15.45 -11.58
N CYS A 43 6.52 15.20 -10.34
CA CYS A 43 5.74 14.35 -9.43
C CYS A 43 4.42 15.04 -9.06
N CYS A 44 3.35 14.25 -9.01
CA CYS A 44 2.00 14.78 -8.90
C CYS A 44 1.66 15.37 -7.51
N ALA A 45 2.48 15.12 -6.50
CA ALA A 45 2.31 15.69 -5.16
C ALA A 45 2.97 17.07 -5.00
N LYS A 46 3.90 17.46 -5.89
CA LYS A 46 4.69 18.69 -5.76
C LYS A 46 3.84 19.94 -5.60
N ILE A 47 2.71 20.05 -6.30
CA ILE A 47 1.82 21.21 -6.22
C ILE A 47 1.22 21.45 -4.83
N PHE A 48 1.24 20.44 -3.95
CA PHE A 48 0.75 20.54 -2.56
C PHE A 48 1.87 20.81 -1.54
N SER A 49 3.14 20.85 -1.98
CA SER A 49 4.28 21.07 -1.09
C SER A 49 4.51 22.54 -0.81
N ASP A 50 4.86 22.86 0.44
CA ASP A 50 5.43 24.15 0.84
C ASP A 50 6.96 24.14 0.64
N VAL A 51 7.57 22.96 0.77
CA VAL A 51 8.99 22.70 0.51
C VAL A 51 9.11 21.51 -0.42
N PHE A 52 9.83 21.64 -1.52
CA PHE A 52 10.11 20.55 -2.43
C PHE A 52 11.62 20.33 -2.56
N ILE A 53 12.06 19.10 -2.32
CA ILE A 53 13.45 18.70 -2.43
C ILE A 53 13.56 17.68 -3.57
N LYS A 54 14.27 18.08 -4.64
CA LYS A 54 14.53 17.20 -5.77
C LYS A 54 15.76 16.35 -5.48
N ALA A 55 15.55 15.06 -5.21
CA ALA A 55 16.63 14.12 -4.95
C ALA A 55 16.16 12.67 -5.11
N ASN A 56 17.12 11.76 -5.31
CA ASN A 56 16.85 10.33 -5.22
C ASN A 56 16.58 9.91 -3.77
N PHE A 57 15.86 8.81 -3.60
CA PHE A 57 15.44 8.31 -2.29
C PHE A 57 16.58 7.70 -1.46
N ASP A 58 17.72 7.41 -2.09
CA ASP A 58 18.96 6.92 -1.50
C ASP A 58 19.98 8.06 -1.20
N ASP A 59 19.66 9.31 -1.53
CA ASP A 59 20.46 10.48 -1.19
C ASP A 59 20.27 10.85 0.29
N PHE A 60 21.13 10.29 1.13
CA PHE A 60 21.05 10.45 2.58
C PHE A 60 21.01 11.92 3.03
N GLU A 61 21.85 12.78 2.44
CA GLU A 61 21.93 14.20 2.82
C GLU A 61 20.63 14.94 2.50
N LYS A 62 20.01 14.61 1.37
CA LYS A 62 18.74 15.21 0.95
C LYS A 62 17.54 14.67 1.73
N VAL A 63 17.55 13.40 2.10
CA VAL A 63 16.55 12.85 3.03
C VAL A 63 16.71 13.50 4.40
N GLU A 64 17.96 13.72 4.91
CA GLU A 64 18.17 14.47 6.15
C GLU A 64 17.72 15.94 6.02
N GLU A 65 17.90 16.57 4.85
CA GLU A 65 17.36 17.92 4.58
C GLU A 65 15.83 17.96 4.71
N LEU A 66 15.12 16.97 4.15
CA LEU A 66 13.68 16.83 4.36
C LEU A 66 13.33 16.71 5.84
N CYS A 67 14.08 15.89 6.58
CA CYS A 67 13.86 15.71 8.02
C CYS A 67 14.02 17.03 8.80
N LYS A 68 14.99 17.87 8.43
CA LYS A 68 15.19 19.20 9.06
C LYS A 68 14.03 20.17 8.82
N HIS A 69 13.31 20.02 7.73
CA HIS A 69 12.11 20.80 7.41
C HIS A 69 10.82 20.25 8.02
N SER A 70 10.87 19.10 8.70
CA SER A 70 9.69 18.35 9.09
C SER A 70 9.59 18.13 10.61
N ASP A 71 8.37 18.22 11.16
CA ASP A 71 8.06 17.89 12.56
C ASP A 71 7.74 16.39 12.74
N VAL A 72 7.26 15.74 11.67
CA VAL A 72 7.05 14.28 11.55
C VAL A 72 7.28 13.86 10.11
N ILE A 73 7.83 12.65 9.90
CA ILE A 73 8.16 12.15 8.57
C ILE A 73 7.41 10.84 8.31
N THR A 74 6.90 10.70 7.08
CA THR A 74 6.28 9.49 6.53
C THR A 74 6.76 9.25 5.10
N PHE A 75 6.36 8.13 4.52
CA PHE A 75 6.69 7.76 3.15
C PHE A 75 5.47 7.21 2.39
N GLU A 76 5.47 7.36 1.07
CA GLU A 76 4.40 6.85 0.22
C GLU A 76 4.70 5.49 -0.42
N PHE A 77 5.94 5.02 -0.32
CA PHE A 77 6.38 3.74 -0.86
C PHE A 77 7.50 3.15 0.00
N GLU A 78 7.66 1.85 -0.06
CA GLU A 78 8.54 1.08 0.82
C GLU A 78 10.00 0.97 0.34
N ASN A 79 10.30 1.26 -0.93
CA ASN A 79 11.65 1.05 -1.49
C ASN A 79 12.61 2.23 -1.20
N ILE A 80 12.77 2.57 0.07
CA ILE A 80 13.75 3.53 0.59
C ILE A 80 14.84 2.80 1.36
N ASP A 81 16.02 3.41 1.51
CA ASP A 81 17.14 2.77 2.21
C ASP A 81 16.83 2.64 3.72
N ALA A 82 16.54 1.40 4.16
CA ALA A 82 16.21 1.11 5.56
C ALA A 82 17.42 1.34 6.50
N ASP A 83 18.66 1.21 6.03
CA ASP A 83 19.87 1.47 6.84
C ASP A 83 20.11 2.97 7.02
N ALA A 84 19.85 3.76 5.97
CA ALA A 84 19.83 5.20 6.05
C ALA A 84 18.73 5.68 7.02
N LEU A 85 17.50 5.14 6.87
CA LEU A 85 16.39 5.47 7.75
C LEU A 85 16.71 5.15 9.21
N SER A 86 17.37 4.02 9.52
CA SER A 86 17.71 3.63 10.89
C SER A 86 18.68 4.59 11.58
N LYS A 87 19.45 5.36 10.82
CA LYS A 87 20.31 6.43 11.36
C LYS A 87 19.51 7.70 11.61
N LEU A 88 18.58 8.02 10.73
CA LEU A 88 17.77 9.24 10.80
C LEU A 88 16.69 9.15 11.87
N GLU A 89 16.03 7.99 12.07
CA GLU A 89 15.00 7.81 13.10
C GLU A 89 15.50 8.04 14.53
N LYS A 90 16.81 7.94 14.76
CA LYS A 90 17.44 8.27 16.05
C LYS A 90 17.47 9.78 16.35
N LYS A 91 17.38 10.62 15.32
CA LYS A 91 17.49 12.08 15.41
C LYS A 91 16.18 12.79 15.10
N TYR A 92 15.37 12.22 14.22
CA TYR A 92 14.15 12.83 13.67
C TYR A 92 12.93 11.97 13.95
N ASN A 93 11.78 12.57 13.88
CA ASN A 93 10.50 11.95 14.26
C ASN A 93 9.92 11.10 13.11
N PHE A 94 10.49 9.91 12.92
CA PHE A 94 9.84 8.85 12.15
C PHE A 94 8.94 8.04 13.07
N VAL A 95 7.71 7.78 12.65
CA VAL A 95 6.73 6.99 13.42
C VAL A 95 6.48 5.61 12.78
N GLN A 96 7.14 5.38 11.67
CA GLN A 96 7.21 4.12 10.93
C GLN A 96 8.67 3.67 10.97
N SER A 97 8.98 2.58 11.67
CA SER A 97 10.36 2.19 11.93
C SER A 97 11.08 1.64 10.68
N SER A 98 12.40 1.76 10.66
CA SER A 98 13.25 1.16 9.64
C SER A 98 13.17 -0.37 9.63
N GLU A 99 12.89 -0.98 10.78
CA GLU A 99 12.73 -2.43 10.91
C GLU A 99 11.51 -2.94 10.14
N VAL A 100 10.40 -2.20 10.18
CA VAL A 100 9.22 -2.55 9.38
C VAL A 100 9.56 -2.54 7.88
N LEU A 101 10.34 -1.56 7.42
CA LEU A 101 10.80 -1.54 6.04
C LEU A 101 11.69 -2.74 5.69
N ARG A 102 12.61 -3.15 6.59
CA ARG A 102 13.44 -4.33 6.34
C ARG A 102 12.61 -5.59 6.16
N ILE A 103 11.57 -5.75 6.97
CA ILE A 103 10.62 -6.88 6.86
C ILE A 103 9.88 -6.80 5.52
N THR A 104 9.22 -5.69 5.23
CA THR A 104 8.27 -5.59 4.12
C THR A 104 8.92 -5.40 2.75
N GLN A 105 10.19 -4.95 2.69
CA GLN A 105 10.95 -4.85 1.45
C GLN A 105 11.47 -6.19 0.92
N HIS A 106 11.37 -7.26 1.71
CA HIS A 106 12.00 -8.53 1.37
C HIS A 106 11.02 -9.68 1.58
N ARG A 107 10.53 -10.27 0.48
CA ARG A 107 9.46 -11.29 0.49
C ARG A 107 9.72 -12.47 1.43
N TYR A 108 10.97 -12.93 1.53
CA TYR A 108 11.32 -14.00 2.45
C TYR A 108 11.18 -13.57 3.91
N TYR A 109 11.72 -12.41 4.30
CA TYR A 109 11.61 -11.93 5.68
C TYR A 109 10.17 -11.61 6.07
N GLU A 110 9.40 -11.07 5.14
CA GLU A 110 7.98 -10.78 5.34
C GLU A 110 7.17 -12.07 5.61
N LYS A 111 7.42 -13.14 4.83
CA LYS A 111 6.75 -14.43 5.04
C LYS A 111 7.22 -15.12 6.31
N GLU A 112 8.50 -15.08 6.64
CA GLU A 112 9.02 -15.61 7.90
C GLU A 112 8.45 -14.87 9.10
N PHE A 113 8.30 -13.54 9.01
CA PHE A 113 7.63 -12.75 10.03
C PHE A 113 6.17 -13.19 10.23
N ALA A 114 5.41 -13.35 9.14
CA ALA A 114 4.03 -13.84 9.21
C ALA A 114 3.95 -15.25 9.81
N ARG A 115 4.82 -16.17 9.38
CA ARG A 115 4.89 -17.55 9.93
C ARG A 115 5.26 -17.56 11.41
N GLY A 116 6.19 -16.70 11.82
CA GLY A 116 6.55 -16.52 13.23
C GLY A 116 5.39 -16.07 14.11
N LEU A 117 4.41 -15.40 13.52
CA LEU A 117 3.14 -15.06 14.16
C LEU A 117 2.05 -16.13 14.01
N ASN A 118 2.36 -17.32 13.48
CA ASN A 118 1.39 -18.38 13.14
C ASN A 118 0.28 -17.88 12.18
N ILE A 119 0.64 -17.05 11.21
CA ILE A 119 -0.24 -16.63 10.13
C ILE A 119 0.07 -17.50 8.91
N PRO A 120 -0.91 -18.18 8.31
CA PRO A 120 -0.70 -19.04 7.15
C PRO A 120 -0.20 -18.26 5.94
N THR A 121 0.84 -18.78 5.27
CA THR A 121 1.36 -18.29 3.99
C THR A 121 1.24 -19.39 2.95
N VAL A 122 1.36 -19.06 1.65
CA VAL A 122 1.62 -20.10 0.64
C VAL A 122 2.93 -20.81 0.98
N ASP A 123 3.06 -22.07 0.60
CA ASP A 123 4.33 -22.77 0.72
C ASP A 123 5.33 -22.23 -0.29
N TYR A 124 6.59 -22.11 0.13
CA TYR A 124 7.62 -21.51 -0.70
C TYR A 124 9.00 -22.10 -0.44
N ILE A 125 9.88 -21.91 -1.42
CA ILE A 125 11.29 -22.23 -1.36
C ILE A 125 12.08 -20.93 -1.54
N HIS A 126 12.97 -20.62 -0.59
CA HIS A 126 13.86 -19.47 -0.67
C HIS A 126 15.10 -19.82 -1.49
N ILE A 127 15.38 -19.06 -2.55
CA ILE A 127 16.51 -19.25 -3.44
C ILE A 127 17.57 -18.17 -3.18
N GLU A 128 18.67 -18.58 -2.59
CA GLU A 128 19.91 -17.80 -2.50
C GLU A 128 20.86 -18.17 -3.66
N ASP A 129 22.12 -17.76 -3.53
CA ASP A 129 23.09 -17.89 -4.64
C ASP A 129 23.42 -19.32 -5.05
N ASN A 130 23.33 -20.31 -4.14
CA ASN A 130 23.74 -21.70 -4.37
C ASN A 130 22.68 -22.73 -3.92
N THR A 131 21.42 -22.36 -3.91
CA THR A 131 20.34 -23.28 -3.52
C THR A 131 20.11 -24.32 -4.61
N ASP A 132 20.35 -25.58 -4.30
CA ASP A 132 20.02 -26.71 -5.19
C ASP A 132 18.60 -27.19 -4.90
N VAL A 133 17.71 -27.01 -5.87
CA VAL A 133 16.28 -27.32 -5.75
C VAL A 133 15.83 -28.17 -6.92
N GLU A 134 15.08 -29.21 -6.65
CA GLU A 134 14.34 -29.95 -7.66
C GLU A 134 12.99 -29.27 -7.91
N ILE A 135 12.62 -29.13 -9.17
CA ILE A 135 11.33 -28.59 -9.62
C ILE A 135 10.44 -29.76 -10.02
N ASP A 136 9.47 -30.08 -9.20
CA ASP A 136 8.52 -31.18 -9.37
C ASP A 136 7.12 -30.71 -9.87
N LYS A 137 6.88 -29.41 -9.85
CA LYS A 137 5.63 -28.76 -10.26
C LYS A 137 5.87 -27.34 -10.78
N VAL A 138 4.81 -26.66 -11.17
CA VAL A 138 4.89 -25.24 -11.56
C VAL A 138 4.91 -24.37 -10.31
N TYR A 139 5.86 -23.43 -10.24
CA TYR A 139 5.98 -22.43 -9.19
C TYR A 139 5.81 -21.03 -9.76
N LEU A 140 5.39 -20.10 -8.90
CA LEU A 140 5.49 -18.67 -9.15
C LEU A 140 6.78 -18.14 -8.54
N MET A 141 7.80 -17.95 -9.38
CA MET A 141 9.05 -17.33 -8.97
C MET A 141 8.83 -15.82 -8.83
N LYS A 142 9.26 -15.25 -7.70
CA LYS A 142 9.21 -13.81 -7.43
C LYS A 142 10.58 -13.32 -6.98
N THR A 143 10.98 -12.12 -7.42
CA THR A 143 12.18 -11.46 -6.88
C THR A 143 11.99 -11.17 -5.40
N LEU A 144 13.06 -11.28 -4.59
CA LEU A 144 13.00 -11.01 -3.16
C LEU A 144 12.69 -9.56 -2.85
N ARG A 145 13.12 -8.62 -3.71
CA ARG A 145 12.96 -7.17 -3.56
C ARG A 145 12.45 -6.53 -4.85
N PHE A 146 11.89 -5.32 -4.72
CA PHE A 146 11.49 -4.44 -5.85
C PHE A 146 10.40 -4.99 -6.78
N GLY A 147 9.68 -6.04 -6.39
CA GLY A 147 8.52 -6.52 -7.14
C GLY A 147 7.25 -5.71 -6.80
N TYR A 148 6.51 -5.27 -7.83
CA TYR A 148 5.23 -4.57 -7.68
C TYR A 148 4.38 -4.71 -8.96
N ASP A 149 3.05 -4.61 -8.85
CA ASP A 149 2.11 -4.67 -9.98
C ASP A 149 2.45 -5.81 -10.98
N GLY A 150 2.79 -7.01 -10.48
CA GLY A 150 3.16 -8.17 -11.30
C GLY A 150 4.58 -8.17 -11.87
N LYS A 151 5.36 -7.11 -11.66
CA LYS A 151 6.77 -7.08 -12.05
C LYS A 151 7.62 -7.91 -11.10
N GLY A 152 8.66 -8.55 -11.66
CA GLY A 152 9.56 -9.40 -10.90
C GLY A 152 8.92 -10.74 -10.52
N GLN A 153 7.92 -11.21 -11.28
CA GLN A 153 7.34 -12.56 -11.10
C GLN A 153 7.21 -13.29 -12.44
N LYS A 154 7.41 -14.62 -12.40
CA LYS A 154 7.36 -15.50 -13.56
C LYS A 154 6.94 -16.91 -13.14
N LYS A 155 6.06 -17.55 -13.89
CA LYS A 155 5.79 -18.99 -13.71
C LYS A 155 6.98 -19.78 -14.27
N ILE A 156 7.48 -20.74 -13.48
CA ILE A 156 8.57 -21.63 -13.88
C ILE A 156 8.14 -23.09 -13.69
N SER A 157 8.67 -23.96 -14.53
CA SER A 157 8.44 -25.42 -14.46
C SER A 157 9.72 -26.24 -14.60
N LYS A 158 10.87 -25.58 -14.73
CA LYS A 158 12.17 -26.21 -14.91
C LYS A 158 13.23 -25.55 -14.06
N LYS A 159 14.21 -26.33 -13.61
CA LYS A 159 15.32 -25.88 -12.76
C LYS A 159 16.15 -24.77 -13.42
N GLU A 160 16.37 -24.85 -14.72
CA GLU A 160 17.17 -23.90 -15.51
C GLU A 160 16.51 -22.50 -15.58
N GLU A 161 15.24 -22.37 -15.19
CA GLU A 161 14.50 -21.11 -15.16
C GLU A 161 14.65 -20.36 -13.82
N ILE A 162 15.28 -21.00 -12.82
CA ILE A 162 15.46 -20.42 -11.48
C ILE A 162 16.49 -19.30 -11.56
N GLU A 163 16.08 -18.13 -11.06
CA GLU A 163 16.95 -16.98 -10.88
C GLU A 163 17.38 -16.86 -9.40
N LYS A 164 18.58 -16.33 -9.17
CA LYS A 164 19.08 -16.05 -7.82
C LYS A 164 18.31 -14.93 -7.15
N GLN A 165 18.35 -14.88 -5.82
CA GLN A 165 17.67 -13.87 -5.01
C GLN A 165 16.15 -13.83 -5.31
N THR A 166 15.55 -15.01 -5.33
CA THR A 166 14.12 -15.20 -5.59
C THR A 166 13.46 -16.10 -4.53
N ILE A 167 12.15 -16.11 -4.55
CA ILE A 167 11.31 -17.04 -3.80
C ILE A 167 10.42 -17.79 -4.78
N LEU A 168 10.32 -19.10 -4.64
CA LEU A 168 9.43 -19.94 -5.43
C LEU A 168 8.19 -20.23 -4.62
N GLU A 169 7.09 -19.63 -4.94
CA GLU A 169 5.81 -19.85 -4.27
C GLU A 169 5.01 -20.92 -4.98
N GLU A 170 4.36 -21.81 -4.23
CA GLU A 170 3.40 -22.74 -4.80
C GLU A 170 2.21 -21.99 -5.38
N LEU A 171 1.75 -22.45 -6.56
CA LEU A 171 0.51 -21.94 -7.13
C LEU A 171 -0.67 -22.48 -6.33
N ILE A 172 -1.51 -21.57 -5.87
CA ILE A 172 -2.78 -21.90 -5.19
C ILE A 172 -3.95 -21.59 -6.10
N GLU A 173 -5.05 -22.30 -5.93
CA GLU A 173 -6.33 -21.92 -6.51
C GLU A 173 -6.85 -20.70 -5.78
N LEU A 174 -7.03 -19.60 -6.51
CA LEU A 174 -7.39 -18.32 -5.93
C LEU A 174 -8.91 -18.11 -6.06
N ASP A 175 -9.61 -18.15 -4.91
CA ASP A 175 -11.04 -17.82 -4.86
C ASP A 175 -11.25 -16.30 -4.89
N LYS A 176 -10.48 -15.56 -4.06
CA LYS A 176 -10.56 -14.10 -3.92
C LYS A 176 -9.24 -13.52 -3.40
N GLU A 177 -9.08 -12.21 -3.63
CA GLU A 177 -8.08 -11.39 -2.95
C GLU A 177 -8.78 -10.34 -2.10
N ILE A 178 -8.36 -10.21 -0.84
CA ILE A 178 -8.84 -9.18 0.07
C ILE A 178 -7.69 -8.40 0.68
N SER A 179 -7.91 -7.13 0.94
CA SER A 179 -6.99 -6.28 1.68
C SER A 179 -7.65 -5.80 2.97
N VAL A 180 -6.96 -5.90 4.08
CA VAL A 180 -7.36 -5.25 5.33
C VAL A 180 -6.59 -3.95 5.45
N VAL A 181 -7.26 -2.83 5.26
CA VAL A 181 -6.71 -1.49 5.48
C VAL A 181 -6.92 -1.12 6.93
N ALA A 182 -5.84 -1.05 7.69
CA ALA A 182 -5.87 -0.75 9.11
C ALA A 182 -5.06 0.52 9.43
N VAL A 183 -5.36 1.15 10.56
CA VAL A 183 -4.58 2.27 11.10
C VAL A 183 -4.29 2.01 12.57
N LYS A 184 -3.04 2.26 12.98
CA LYS A 184 -2.61 2.25 14.38
C LYS A 184 -2.29 3.67 14.79
N ASP A 185 -3.06 4.20 15.72
CA ASP A 185 -2.72 5.43 16.43
C ASP A 185 -2.12 5.13 17.80
N LYS A 186 -1.79 6.13 18.58
CA LYS A 186 -1.20 5.92 19.91
C LYS A 186 -2.14 5.30 20.95
N TYR A 187 -3.41 5.13 20.62
CA TYR A 187 -4.44 4.63 21.53
C TYR A 187 -4.89 3.21 21.17
N GLU A 188 -5.04 2.91 19.87
CA GLU A 188 -5.64 1.67 19.43
C GLU A 188 -5.36 1.36 17.94
N VAL A 189 -5.66 0.13 17.54
CA VAL A 189 -5.72 -0.28 16.14
C VAL A 189 -7.17 -0.25 15.68
N GLN A 190 -7.44 0.48 14.61
CA GLN A 190 -8.74 0.57 13.94
C GLN A 190 -8.67 -0.08 12.56
N ILE A 191 -9.72 -0.81 12.17
CA ILE A 191 -9.90 -1.27 10.80
C ILE A 191 -10.65 -0.20 10.03
N ILE A 192 -10.02 0.31 8.97
CA ILE A 192 -10.64 1.30 8.09
C ILE A 192 -11.61 0.60 7.15
N ALA A 193 -11.16 -0.45 6.46
CA ALA A 193 -11.99 -1.25 5.58
C ALA A 193 -11.39 -2.65 5.36
N VAL A 194 -12.25 -3.63 5.08
CA VAL A 194 -11.86 -4.87 4.38
C VAL A 194 -12.34 -4.71 2.95
N VAL A 195 -11.44 -4.86 2.00
CA VAL A 195 -11.65 -4.54 0.59
C VAL A 195 -11.43 -5.78 -0.25
N GLU A 196 -12.39 -6.16 -1.09
CA GLU A 196 -12.19 -7.21 -2.10
C GLU A 196 -11.55 -6.58 -3.34
N ASN A 197 -10.54 -7.24 -3.89
CA ASN A 197 -9.75 -6.74 -5.01
C ASN A 197 -9.83 -7.69 -6.21
N GLU A 198 -9.98 -7.10 -7.38
CA GLU A 198 -9.90 -7.80 -8.66
C GLU A 198 -8.70 -7.26 -9.44
N HIS A 199 -7.85 -8.18 -9.92
CA HIS A 199 -6.68 -7.83 -10.72
C HIS A 199 -6.88 -8.28 -12.16
N ARG A 200 -6.43 -7.44 -13.12
CA ARG A 200 -6.32 -7.77 -14.53
C ARG A 200 -4.87 -7.60 -14.96
N ASN A 201 -4.27 -8.61 -15.55
CA ASN A 201 -2.86 -8.61 -15.92
C ASN A 201 -1.94 -8.21 -14.74
N ASN A 202 -2.25 -8.70 -13.54
CA ASN A 202 -1.58 -8.38 -12.26
C ASN A 202 -1.66 -6.91 -11.81
N ILE A 203 -2.53 -6.11 -12.40
CA ILE A 203 -2.76 -4.72 -12.00
C ILE A 203 -4.12 -4.64 -11.32
N LEU A 204 -4.18 -4.02 -10.15
CA LEU A 204 -5.44 -3.78 -9.44
C LEU A 204 -6.38 -2.98 -10.34
N TYR A 205 -7.49 -3.62 -10.70
CA TYR A 205 -8.48 -3.10 -11.64
C TYR A 205 -9.70 -2.55 -10.92
N ARG A 206 -10.33 -3.37 -10.07
CA ARG A 206 -11.54 -3.04 -9.34
C ARG A 206 -11.38 -3.39 -7.86
N SER A 207 -11.99 -2.59 -7.01
CA SER A 207 -12.12 -2.88 -5.58
C SER A 207 -13.54 -2.64 -5.12
N LYS A 208 -14.01 -3.39 -4.13
CA LYS A 208 -15.36 -3.19 -3.55
C LYS A 208 -15.40 -3.37 -2.04
N VAL A 209 -16.32 -2.67 -1.42
CA VAL A 209 -16.73 -2.78 -0.01
C VAL A 209 -18.26 -2.78 0.02
N PRO A 210 -18.93 -3.73 0.72
CA PRO A 210 -18.37 -4.86 1.46
C PRO A 210 -17.78 -5.92 0.54
N THR A 211 -16.97 -6.83 1.10
CA THR A 211 -16.46 -7.98 0.36
C THR A 211 -17.54 -9.05 0.21
N SER A 212 -17.31 -10.01 -0.68
CA SER A 212 -18.11 -11.25 -0.75
C SER A 212 -17.48 -12.42 0.04
N ALA A 213 -16.43 -12.14 0.83
CA ALA A 213 -15.87 -13.10 1.76
C ALA A 213 -16.84 -13.40 2.90
N THR A 214 -16.71 -14.58 3.54
CA THR A 214 -17.53 -14.88 4.71
C THR A 214 -17.12 -14.05 5.92
N THR A 215 -18.03 -13.88 6.87
CA THR A 215 -17.74 -13.16 8.13
C THR A 215 -16.55 -13.77 8.88
N GLU A 216 -16.40 -15.10 8.84
CA GLU A 216 -15.27 -15.80 9.45
C GLU A 216 -13.96 -15.46 8.76
N GLN A 217 -13.95 -15.40 7.42
CA GLN A 217 -12.76 -15.05 6.64
C GLN A 217 -12.34 -13.61 6.89
N GLU A 218 -13.29 -12.66 6.87
CA GLU A 218 -12.99 -11.27 7.22
C GLU A 218 -12.47 -11.12 8.65
N SER A 219 -13.12 -11.79 9.62
CA SER A 219 -12.71 -11.73 11.03
C SER A 219 -11.31 -12.27 11.23
N LEU A 220 -10.95 -13.35 10.53
CA LEU A 220 -9.61 -13.96 10.60
C LEU A 220 -8.54 -13.05 9.95
N ALA A 221 -8.84 -12.45 8.80
CA ALA A 221 -7.94 -11.49 8.15
C ALA A 221 -7.70 -10.25 9.04
N ILE A 222 -8.74 -9.78 9.71
CA ILE A 222 -8.66 -8.67 10.69
C ILE A 222 -7.79 -9.09 11.90
N GLU A 223 -7.99 -10.29 12.44
CA GLU A 223 -7.19 -10.81 13.55
C GLU A 223 -5.71 -10.88 13.17
N TYR A 224 -5.39 -11.43 12.01
CA TYR A 224 -4.01 -11.50 11.50
C TYR A 224 -3.38 -10.12 11.32
N THR A 225 -4.14 -9.16 10.78
CA THR A 225 -3.67 -7.79 10.60
C THR A 225 -3.38 -7.10 11.94
N LYS A 226 -4.25 -7.28 12.94
CA LYS A 226 -4.01 -6.76 14.30
C LYS A 226 -2.77 -7.39 14.92
N LYS A 227 -2.62 -8.71 14.79
CA LYS A 227 -1.47 -9.45 15.28
C LYS A 227 -0.15 -8.96 14.67
N ILE A 228 -0.13 -8.64 13.38
CA ILE A 228 1.00 -7.98 12.71
C ILE A 228 1.28 -6.62 13.35
N LEU A 229 0.27 -5.74 13.45
CA LEU A 229 0.42 -4.39 13.99
C LEU A 229 0.83 -4.36 15.47
N ASP A 230 0.47 -5.38 16.24
CA ASP A 230 0.86 -5.51 17.65
C ASP A 230 2.33 -5.94 17.82
N ASN A 231 2.93 -6.54 16.79
CA ASN A 231 4.30 -7.04 16.81
C ASN A 231 5.30 -6.19 16.02
N ILE A 232 4.89 -4.99 15.59
CA ILE A 232 5.78 -4.01 14.93
C ILE A 232 5.68 -2.64 15.61
N GLU A 233 6.80 -1.91 15.59
CA GLU A 233 6.82 -0.50 16.00
C GLU A 233 6.39 0.38 14.83
N TYR A 234 5.11 0.76 14.84
CA TYR A 234 4.47 1.42 13.72
C TYR A 234 3.30 2.29 14.16
N TYR A 235 3.16 3.48 13.56
CA TYR A 235 1.98 4.31 13.63
C TYR A 235 1.63 4.84 12.23
N GLY A 236 0.36 4.84 11.90
CA GLY A 236 -0.15 5.18 10.57
C GLY A 236 -0.99 4.07 9.97
N VAL A 237 -1.30 4.20 8.70
CA VAL A 237 -2.03 3.20 7.92
C VAL A 237 -1.07 2.13 7.43
N LEU A 238 -1.47 0.88 7.62
CA LEU A 238 -0.83 -0.31 7.08
C LEU A 238 -1.92 -1.16 6.42
N THR A 239 -1.58 -1.76 5.30
CA THR A 239 -2.48 -2.68 4.60
C THR A 239 -1.86 -4.07 4.53
N VAL A 240 -2.64 -5.09 4.84
CA VAL A 240 -2.25 -6.49 4.65
C VAL A 240 -3.12 -7.10 3.57
N GLU A 241 -2.48 -7.72 2.59
CA GLU A 241 -3.16 -8.47 1.54
C GLU A 241 -3.23 -9.95 1.86
N PHE A 242 -4.39 -10.53 1.59
CA PHE A 242 -4.67 -11.95 1.80
C PHE A 242 -5.29 -12.56 0.56
N PHE A 243 -4.91 -13.80 0.30
CA PHE A 243 -5.61 -14.70 -0.60
C PHE A 243 -6.67 -15.49 0.17
N ILE A 244 -7.82 -15.70 -0.44
CA ILE A 244 -8.76 -16.72 0.00
C ILE A 244 -8.64 -17.86 -1.00
N SER A 245 -8.29 -19.06 -0.49
CA SER A 245 -8.07 -20.26 -1.29
C SER A 245 -8.63 -21.47 -0.55
N ASN A 246 -9.54 -22.19 -1.19
CA ASN A 246 -10.21 -23.36 -0.60
C ASN A 246 -10.76 -23.06 0.81
N GLY A 247 -11.37 -21.89 0.96
CA GLY A 247 -11.98 -21.41 2.21
C GLY A 247 -10.98 -20.89 3.26
N LYS A 248 -9.67 -20.99 3.03
CA LYS A 248 -8.62 -20.54 3.97
C LYS A 248 -8.19 -19.11 3.65
N VAL A 249 -7.85 -18.35 4.69
CA VAL A 249 -7.22 -17.03 4.60
C VAL A 249 -5.71 -17.20 4.67
N ILE A 250 -5.01 -16.79 3.61
CA ILE A 250 -3.57 -16.98 3.42
C ILE A 250 -2.93 -15.62 3.23
N PHE A 251 -1.92 -15.30 4.01
CA PHE A 251 -1.14 -14.08 3.92
C PHE A 251 -0.41 -13.97 2.58
N ASN A 252 -0.49 -12.80 1.95
CA ASN A 252 0.26 -12.47 0.75
C ASN A 252 1.40 -11.48 1.03
N GLU A 253 1.09 -10.22 1.34
CA GLU A 253 2.09 -9.18 1.58
C GLU A 253 1.58 -8.06 2.52
N ILE A 254 2.52 -7.26 3.05
CA ILE A 254 2.27 -6.06 3.86
C ILE A 254 2.69 -4.82 3.08
N ALA A 255 1.81 -3.84 2.99
CA ALA A 255 2.16 -2.49 2.59
C ALA A 255 2.21 -1.59 3.85
N PRO A 256 3.39 -1.18 4.35
CA PRO A 256 3.52 -0.38 5.56
C PRO A 256 3.25 1.11 5.28
N ARG A 257 2.16 1.41 4.61
CA ARG A 257 1.77 2.72 4.10
C ARG A 257 0.30 2.72 3.66
N VAL A 258 -0.20 3.87 3.27
CA VAL A 258 -1.44 3.96 2.49
C VAL A 258 -1.35 3.13 1.20
N HIS A 259 -2.46 2.56 0.76
CA HIS A 259 -2.47 1.55 -0.30
C HIS A 259 -3.47 1.84 -1.41
N ASN A 260 -3.24 1.29 -2.61
CA ASN A 260 -4.13 1.48 -3.76
C ASN A 260 -5.55 0.96 -3.49
N SER A 261 -5.71 -0.22 -2.86
CA SER A 261 -7.04 -0.73 -2.47
C SER A 261 -7.75 0.17 -1.47
N GLY A 262 -7.00 0.90 -0.64
CA GLY A 262 -7.53 1.86 0.32
C GLY A 262 -8.04 3.17 -0.31
N HIS A 263 -7.87 3.43 -1.62
CA HIS A 263 -8.44 4.61 -2.27
C HIS A 263 -9.96 4.62 -2.21
N ILE A 264 -10.59 3.45 -2.17
CA ILE A 264 -12.04 3.30 -2.00
C ILE A 264 -12.53 4.00 -0.73
N THR A 265 -11.71 4.07 0.33
CA THR A 265 -12.06 4.69 1.61
C THR A 265 -12.30 6.19 1.52
N MET A 266 -11.91 6.85 0.43
CA MET A 266 -12.21 8.27 0.21
C MET A 266 -13.72 8.51 0.12
N GLN A 267 -14.50 7.53 -0.33
CA GLN A 267 -15.95 7.60 -0.41
C GLN A 267 -16.66 6.54 0.45
N SER A 268 -16.06 5.36 0.64
CA SER A 268 -16.71 4.30 1.43
C SER A 268 -16.69 4.60 2.93
N ALA A 269 -15.66 5.25 3.43
CA ALA A 269 -15.43 5.40 4.86
C ALA A 269 -15.76 6.81 5.37
N THR A 270 -16.14 6.93 6.64
CA THR A 270 -16.33 8.23 7.31
C THR A 270 -15.02 9.01 7.46
N LYS A 271 -13.87 8.30 7.40
CA LYS A 271 -12.54 8.87 7.24
C LYS A 271 -11.74 8.05 6.23
N SER A 272 -11.15 8.72 5.25
CA SER A 272 -10.27 8.06 4.28
C SER A 272 -8.99 7.54 4.94
N GLN A 273 -8.35 6.55 4.33
CA GLN A 273 -7.02 6.07 4.76
C GLN A 273 -6.01 7.23 4.88
N PHE A 274 -6.09 8.24 4.01
CA PHE A 274 -5.18 9.38 4.02
C PHE A 274 -5.39 10.26 5.24
N ARG A 275 -6.65 10.56 5.57
CA ARG A 275 -7.01 11.31 6.77
C ARG A 275 -6.60 10.55 8.03
N ALA A 276 -6.93 9.26 8.10
CA ALA A 276 -6.58 8.40 9.23
C ALA A 276 -5.06 8.28 9.41
N HIS A 277 -4.29 8.18 8.30
CA HIS A 277 -2.84 8.14 8.34
C HIS A 277 -2.26 9.44 8.93
N VAL A 278 -2.68 10.60 8.41
CA VAL A 278 -2.23 11.90 8.91
C VAL A 278 -2.56 12.08 10.38
N GLU A 279 -3.77 11.73 10.82
CA GLU A 279 -4.15 11.79 12.23
C GLU A 279 -3.25 10.90 13.09
N ALA A 280 -3.03 9.65 12.67
CA ALA A 280 -2.22 8.69 13.42
C ALA A 280 -0.75 9.12 13.56
N ILE A 281 -0.10 9.51 12.45
CA ILE A 281 1.33 9.92 12.47
C ILE A 281 1.53 11.23 13.25
N CYS A 282 0.50 12.08 13.31
CA CYS A 282 0.51 13.30 14.12
C CYS A 282 0.11 13.06 15.56
N GLY A 283 -0.07 11.82 16.00
CA GLY A 283 -0.42 11.46 17.38
C GLY A 283 -1.83 11.94 17.80
N LEU A 284 -2.72 12.12 16.83
CA LEU A 284 -4.14 12.41 17.07
C LEU A 284 -4.93 11.10 17.18
N ARG A 285 -6.10 11.14 17.80
CA ARG A 285 -7.01 9.99 17.85
C ARG A 285 -7.78 9.87 16.53
N VAL A 286 -7.68 8.73 15.88
CA VAL A 286 -8.42 8.44 14.65
C VAL A 286 -9.90 8.24 14.92
N GLY A 287 -10.25 7.49 15.99
CA GLY A 287 -11.63 7.20 16.38
C GLY A 287 -12.31 6.22 15.41
N LYS A 288 -13.59 5.92 15.70
CA LYS A 288 -14.39 4.94 14.97
C LYS A 288 -14.58 5.33 13.51
N ILE A 289 -14.41 4.35 12.62
CA ILE A 289 -14.64 4.49 11.19
C ILE A 289 -15.80 3.58 10.78
N GLU A 290 -16.72 4.11 10.00
CA GLU A 290 -17.86 3.38 9.45
C GLU A 290 -17.78 3.40 7.94
N ASN A 291 -18.20 2.29 7.31
CA ASN A 291 -18.16 2.13 5.87
C ASN A 291 -19.57 2.03 5.28
N ARG A 292 -19.69 2.40 4.02
CA ARG A 292 -20.85 2.15 3.16
C ARG A 292 -20.43 1.45 1.88
N GLU A 293 -21.36 0.79 1.26
CA GLU A 293 -21.16 0.10 0.01
C GLU A 293 -20.62 1.02 -1.08
N THR A 294 -19.52 0.61 -1.68
CA THR A 294 -18.77 1.40 -2.67
C THR A 294 -17.99 0.47 -3.59
N THR A 295 -17.92 0.84 -4.86
CA THR A 295 -17.08 0.20 -5.87
C THR A 295 -16.07 1.22 -6.40
N LEU A 296 -14.80 0.80 -6.51
CA LEU A 296 -13.73 1.57 -7.11
C LEU A 296 -13.28 0.92 -8.41
N TYR A 297 -13.02 1.73 -9.42
CA TYR A 297 -12.27 1.35 -10.62
C TYR A 297 -11.01 2.19 -10.76
N ASN A 298 -9.87 1.53 -10.95
CA ASN A 298 -8.63 2.22 -11.32
C ASN A 298 -8.70 2.59 -12.81
N ILE A 299 -8.19 3.77 -13.14
CA ILE A 299 -8.09 4.28 -14.50
C ILE A 299 -6.64 4.13 -14.95
N LEU A 300 -6.42 3.30 -15.96
CA LEU A 300 -5.11 3.12 -16.58
C LEU A 300 -4.97 4.07 -17.78
N GLY A 301 -3.74 4.33 -18.20
CA GLY A 301 -3.48 5.30 -19.27
C GLY A 301 -4.17 4.98 -20.58
N GLN A 302 -4.28 3.69 -20.94
CA GLN A 302 -5.01 3.24 -22.13
C GLN A 302 -6.53 3.42 -22.02
N ASP A 303 -7.08 3.57 -20.82
CA ASP A 303 -8.53 3.64 -20.57
C ASP A 303 -9.02 5.09 -20.41
N GLU A 304 -8.14 6.08 -20.57
CA GLU A 304 -8.45 7.49 -20.28
C GLU A 304 -9.68 8.00 -21.04
N ASP A 305 -9.80 7.68 -22.33
CA ASP A 305 -10.92 8.14 -23.14
C ASP A 305 -12.24 7.46 -22.78
N TYR A 306 -12.21 6.17 -22.39
CA TYR A 306 -13.39 5.49 -21.87
C TYR A 306 -13.91 6.20 -20.62
N PHE A 307 -13.03 6.50 -19.66
CA PHE A 307 -13.42 7.17 -18.42
C PHE A 307 -13.84 8.63 -18.62
N LYS A 308 -13.24 9.36 -19.55
CA LYS A 308 -13.70 10.71 -19.94
C LYS A 308 -15.14 10.70 -20.42
N ASN A 309 -15.52 9.69 -21.21
CA ASN A 309 -16.91 9.51 -21.67
C ASN A 309 -17.84 9.04 -20.55
N LEU A 310 -17.37 8.14 -19.68
CA LEU A 310 -18.15 7.58 -18.58
C LEU A 310 -18.61 8.65 -17.60
N ILE A 311 -17.70 9.54 -17.16
CA ILE A 311 -18.00 10.59 -16.18
C ILE A 311 -19.05 11.59 -16.64
N THR A 312 -19.27 11.71 -17.96
CA THR A 312 -20.37 12.54 -18.49
C THR A 312 -21.73 11.86 -18.41
N LYS A 313 -21.76 10.54 -18.18
CA LYS A 313 -22.98 9.71 -18.23
C LYS A 313 -23.34 9.08 -16.89
N LYS A 314 -22.35 8.81 -16.04
CA LYS A 314 -22.55 8.19 -14.72
C LYS A 314 -22.03 9.09 -13.61
N GLN A 315 -22.81 9.21 -12.55
CA GLN A 315 -22.40 9.94 -11.36
C GLN A 315 -21.42 9.10 -10.56
N GLY A 316 -20.17 9.61 -10.38
CA GLY A 316 -19.11 8.99 -9.60
C GLY A 316 -18.14 10.03 -9.08
N TYR A 317 -17.27 9.62 -8.18
CA TYR A 317 -16.24 10.46 -7.58
C TYR A 317 -14.91 10.21 -8.26
N LEU A 318 -14.54 11.10 -9.16
CA LEU A 318 -13.35 11.00 -9.99
C LEU A 318 -12.12 11.60 -9.31
N HIS A 319 -11.00 10.88 -9.34
CA HIS A 319 -9.72 11.30 -8.83
C HIS A 319 -8.63 11.06 -9.88
N PHE A 320 -8.26 12.09 -10.63
CA PHE A 320 -7.10 12.07 -11.53
C PHE A 320 -5.83 12.50 -10.80
N TYR A 321 -4.69 11.88 -11.16
CA TYR A 321 -3.41 12.09 -10.47
C TYR A 321 -2.48 13.09 -11.18
N GLU A 322 -2.91 13.65 -12.31
CA GLU A 322 -2.05 14.52 -13.15
C GLU A 322 -0.77 13.81 -13.62
N LYS A 323 -0.88 12.54 -13.96
CA LYS A 323 0.18 11.73 -14.52
C LYS A 323 0.02 11.63 -16.03
N GLU A 324 1.15 11.62 -16.76
CA GLU A 324 1.15 11.29 -18.18
C GLU A 324 0.56 9.91 -18.41
N ALA A 325 -0.42 9.79 -19.31
CA ALA A 325 -1.04 8.54 -19.70
C ALA A 325 -0.03 7.64 -20.44
N ARG A 326 0.19 6.44 -19.91
CA ARG A 326 1.01 5.38 -20.50
C ARG A 326 0.31 4.06 -20.26
N GLU A 327 0.51 3.11 -21.15
CA GLU A 327 -0.03 1.76 -21.00
C GLU A 327 0.29 1.18 -19.61
N ASN A 328 -0.71 0.60 -18.96
CA ASN A 328 -0.64 -0.01 -17.63
C ASN A 328 -0.27 0.94 -16.46
N ARG A 329 -0.16 2.24 -16.70
CA ARG A 329 0.06 3.21 -15.65
C ARG A 329 -1.26 3.68 -15.05
N LYS A 330 -1.44 3.54 -13.75
CA LYS A 330 -2.58 4.11 -13.01
C LYS A 330 -2.49 5.65 -13.07
N ILE A 331 -3.45 6.30 -13.73
CA ILE A 331 -3.53 7.75 -13.90
C ILE A 331 -4.66 8.38 -13.07
N GLY A 332 -5.53 7.55 -12.52
CA GLY A 332 -6.66 7.98 -11.69
C GLY A 332 -7.45 6.80 -11.14
N HIS A 333 -8.50 7.12 -10.44
CA HIS A 333 -9.56 6.17 -10.06
C HIS A 333 -10.90 6.87 -9.99
N ILE A 334 -11.97 6.09 -10.01
CA ILE A 334 -13.34 6.56 -9.82
C ILE A 334 -14.03 5.68 -8.79
N ASN A 335 -14.70 6.30 -7.81
CA ASN A 335 -15.50 5.63 -6.81
C ASN A 335 -16.99 5.83 -7.10
N PHE A 336 -17.77 4.77 -6.96
CA PHE A 336 -19.23 4.78 -7.04
C PHE A 336 -19.83 4.24 -5.75
N TYR A 337 -20.92 4.83 -5.29
CA TYR A 337 -21.71 4.21 -4.22
C TYR A 337 -22.49 3.01 -4.77
N GLY A 338 -22.55 1.95 -3.97
CA GLY A 338 -23.15 0.68 -4.34
C GLY A 338 -22.21 -0.26 -5.08
N ASP A 339 -22.70 -1.46 -5.40
CA ASP A 339 -22.01 -2.41 -6.27
C ASP A 339 -22.30 -2.05 -7.74
N VAL A 340 -21.32 -1.45 -8.38
CA VAL A 340 -21.43 -0.94 -9.75
C VAL A 340 -20.61 -1.79 -10.69
N HIS A 341 -21.24 -2.24 -11.77
CA HIS A 341 -20.60 -2.89 -12.90
C HIS A 341 -20.56 -1.96 -14.11
N LEU A 342 -19.39 -1.85 -14.74
CA LEU A 342 -19.16 -1.06 -15.93
C LEU A 342 -19.19 -1.97 -17.16
N GLY A 343 -20.41 -2.33 -17.66
CA GLY A 343 -20.54 -3.14 -18.86
C GLY A 343 -19.71 -2.62 -20.03
N GLY A 344 -19.03 -3.51 -20.75
CA GLY A 344 -18.08 -3.17 -21.81
C GLY A 344 -16.67 -2.80 -21.31
N TYR A 345 -16.49 -2.52 -20.02
CA TYR A 345 -15.20 -2.38 -19.35
C TYR A 345 -14.91 -3.58 -18.43
N ASP A 346 -15.96 -4.24 -17.95
CA ASP A 346 -15.87 -5.45 -17.12
C ASP A 346 -15.70 -6.73 -17.98
N GLU A 347 -15.91 -6.65 -19.29
CA GLU A 347 -15.71 -7.72 -20.27
C GLU A 347 -14.26 -7.70 -20.83
#